data_7c21eb55e5308c40cc640dc68a04f0f9
#
_entry.id   7c21eb55e5308c40cc640dc68a04f0f9
#
_cell.length_a   1.000
_cell.length_b   1.000
_cell.length_c   1.000
_cell.angle_alpha   90.00
_cell.angle_beta   90.00
_cell.angle_gamma   90.00
#
_symmetry.space_group_name_H-M   'P 1'
#
loop_
_entity.id
_entity.type
_entity.pdbx_description
1 polymer ?
#
loop_
_entity_poly.entity_id
_entity_poly.type
_entity_poly.pdbx_seq_one_letter_code
_entity_poly.pdbx_strand_id
1 'polypeptide(L)'
;MSETKRETKLKVLFAASECLPFVKTGGLADVAGALPAQLCRDGADARIVLPFYKPVKEKYKAQCHHVCDFILRLGWRSQYCGIEQLVHGGVTYYFIDNEYYFGRDYIYGSFDSAE
;
A
#
# COMPACT_ATOMS: atom_id res chain seq x y z
N MET A 1 26.36 -24.14 5.15
CA MET A 1 26.11 -23.97 5.64
C MET A 1 25.40 -23.51 6.02
N SER A 2 25.37 -23.77 5.75
CA SER A 2 24.80 -23.38 6.09
C SER A 2 24.06 -22.93 6.49
N GLU A 3 24.09 -22.93 6.43
CA GLU A 3 23.61 -22.55 6.86
C GLU A 3 22.75 -22.13 7.29
N THR A 4 22.81 -22.23 7.40
CA THR A 4 22.18 -21.98 7.82
C THR A 4 21.35 -21.41 7.96
N LYS A 5 21.37 -21.30 7.67
CA LYS A 5 20.80 -20.94 7.78
C LYS A 5 19.82 -20.29 7.77
N ARG A 6 19.85 -19.76 7.40
CA ARG A 6 19.09 -19.17 7.21
C ARG A 6 17.93 -19.11 7.24
N GLU A 7 18.00 -19.11 7.13
CA GLU A 7 16.70 -19.53 7.30
C GLU A 7 15.72 -18.50 7.63
N THR A 8 16.07 -17.44 8.17
CA THR A 8 15.22 -16.31 8.45
C THR A 8 15.05 -15.51 7.17
N LYS A 9 13.82 -15.43 6.69
CA LYS A 9 13.53 -14.60 5.54
C LYS A 9 13.72 -13.14 5.88
N LEU A 10 14.27 -12.40 4.94
CA LEU A 10 14.29 -10.95 5.04
C LEU A 10 12.86 -10.43 4.85
N LYS A 11 12.41 -9.60 5.77
CA LYS A 11 11.08 -8.99 5.71
C LYS A 11 11.21 -7.53 5.33
N VAL A 12 10.52 -7.14 4.27
CA VAL A 12 10.60 -5.78 3.73
C VAL A 12 9.19 -5.21 3.61
N LEU A 13 8.96 -4.02 4.17
CA LEU A 13 7.72 -3.30 3.96
C LEU A 13 8.05 -2.08 3.12
N PHE A 14 7.51 -2.04 1.93
CA PHE A 14 7.76 -0.99 0.95
C PHE A 14 6.61 0.00 0.98
N ALA A 15 6.84 1.20 1.46
CA ALA A 15 5.81 2.23 1.54
C ALA A 15 5.90 3.13 0.32
N ALA A 16 4.80 3.26 -0.41
CA ALA A 16 4.80 4.04 -1.63
C ALA A 16 3.48 4.77 -1.80
N SER A 17 3.53 5.93 -2.47
CA SER A 17 2.32 6.68 -2.75
C SER A 17 1.62 6.19 -4.01
N GLU A 18 2.30 5.43 -4.85
CA GLU A 18 1.72 4.84 -6.04
C GLU A 18 2.41 3.51 -6.34
N CYS A 19 1.71 2.63 -7.03
CA CYS A 19 2.20 1.29 -7.32
C CYS A 19 1.34 0.64 -8.40
N LEU A 20 1.97 0.11 -9.45
CA LEU A 20 1.24 -0.69 -10.43
C LEU A 20 0.82 -2.01 -9.78
N PRO A 21 -0.32 -2.55 -10.12
CA PRO A 21 -1.27 -2.11 -11.16
C PRO A 21 -2.34 -1.15 -10.63
N PHE A 22 -2.23 -0.69 -9.40
CA PHE A 22 -3.33 0.00 -8.72
C PHE A 22 -3.43 1.47 -9.10
N VAL A 23 -2.31 2.18 -9.05
CA VAL A 23 -2.30 3.60 -9.36
C VAL A 23 -0.94 4.00 -9.91
N LYS A 24 -0.95 4.79 -10.96
CA LYS A 24 0.29 5.25 -11.58
C LYS A 24 0.14 6.68 -12.07
N THR A 25 1.08 7.53 -11.67
CA THR A 25 1.25 8.86 -12.24
C THR A 25 2.64 9.05 -12.81
N GLY A 26 3.61 8.23 -12.41
CA GLY A 26 4.99 8.37 -12.87
C GLY A 26 5.82 7.13 -12.59
N GLY A 27 7.14 7.32 -12.56
CA GLY A 27 8.06 6.20 -12.47
C GLY A 27 8.06 5.45 -11.16
N LEU A 28 7.64 6.10 -10.07
CA LEU A 28 7.58 5.41 -8.78
C LEU A 28 6.67 4.18 -8.83
N ALA A 29 5.55 4.29 -9.56
CA ALA A 29 4.61 3.19 -9.66
C ALA A 29 5.25 1.97 -10.32
N ASP A 30 6.13 2.19 -11.29
CA ASP A 30 6.83 1.10 -11.97
C ASP A 30 7.79 0.40 -11.02
N VAL A 31 8.54 1.16 -10.24
CA VAL A 31 9.49 0.60 -9.28
C VAL A 31 8.76 -0.14 -8.16
N ALA A 32 7.72 0.48 -7.61
CA ALA A 32 6.96 -0.13 -6.53
C ALA A 32 6.23 -1.39 -6.98
N GLY A 33 5.88 -1.47 -8.26
CA GLY A 33 5.24 -2.65 -8.81
C GLY A 33 6.22 -3.77 -9.14
N ALA A 34 7.47 -3.43 -9.41
CA ALA A 34 8.46 -4.41 -9.88
C ALA A 34 9.40 -4.90 -8.78
N LEU A 35 9.92 -4.00 -7.96
CA LEU A 35 10.94 -4.37 -6.99
C LEU A 35 10.46 -5.31 -5.90
N PRO A 36 9.34 -5.05 -5.22
CA PRO A 36 8.89 -6.01 -4.20
C PRO A 36 8.57 -7.38 -4.78
N ALA A 37 8.02 -7.42 -6.00
CA ALA A 37 7.73 -8.69 -6.64
C ALA A 37 9.02 -9.48 -6.90
N GLN A 38 10.07 -8.78 -7.34
CA GLN A 38 11.36 -9.44 -7.56
C GLN A 38 11.96 -9.93 -6.26
N LEU A 39 11.86 -9.11 -5.19
CA LEU A 39 12.37 -9.52 -3.89
C LEU A 39 11.66 -10.77 -3.39
N CYS A 40 10.35 -10.87 -3.62
CA CYS A 40 9.61 -12.07 -3.25
C CYS A 40 10.11 -13.30 -4.03
N ARG A 41 10.37 -13.13 -5.31
CA ARG A 41 10.90 -14.22 -6.12
C ARG A 41 12.28 -14.65 -5.64
N ASP A 42 13.04 -13.74 -5.07
CA ASP A 42 14.37 -14.02 -4.54
C ASP A 42 14.35 -14.54 -3.11
N GLY A 43 13.17 -14.79 -2.56
CA GLY A 43 13.06 -15.42 -1.25
C GLY A 43 12.73 -14.50 -0.09
N ALA A 44 12.63 -13.20 -0.31
CA ALA A 44 12.25 -12.27 0.75
C ALA A 44 10.74 -12.24 0.94
N ASP A 45 10.29 -11.78 2.09
CA ASP A 45 8.88 -11.49 2.33
C ASP A 45 8.71 -9.99 2.17
N ALA A 46 8.48 -9.55 0.95
CA ALA A 46 8.33 -8.14 0.63
C ALA A 46 6.85 -7.82 0.43
N ARG A 47 6.39 -6.80 1.13
CA ARG A 47 5.01 -6.35 1.04
C ARG A 47 4.98 -4.85 0.80
N ILE A 48 3.87 -4.37 0.27
CA ILE A 48 3.73 -2.96 -0.07
C ILE A 48 2.59 -2.37 0.74
N VAL A 49 2.77 -1.14 1.23
CA VAL A 49 1.69 -0.38 1.84
C VAL A 49 1.52 0.92 1.08
N LEU A 50 0.29 1.24 0.76
CA LEU A 50 -0.03 2.45 0.03
C LEU A 50 -1.44 2.95 0.41
N PRO A 51 -1.71 4.24 0.15
CA PRO A 51 -3.03 4.79 0.48
C PRO A 51 -4.14 4.17 -0.37
N PHE A 52 -5.31 4.03 0.22
CA PHE A 52 -6.47 3.49 -0.48
C PHE A 52 -7.24 4.63 -1.13
N TYR A 53 -6.69 5.15 -2.22
CA TYR A 53 -7.30 6.25 -2.94
C TYR A 53 -8.67 5.87 -3.46
N LYS A 54 -9.53 6.87 -3.63
CA LYS A 54 -10.90 6.64 -4.05
C LYS A 54 -11.04 5.77 -5.31
N PRO A 55 -10.31 6.03 -6.40
CA PRO A 55 -10.44 5.18 -7.59
C PRO A 55 -10.00 3.74 -7.34
N VAL A 56 -8.96 3.54 -6.52
CA VAL A 56 -8.47 2.21 -6.20
C VAL A 56 -9.51 1.49 -5.34
N LYS A 57 -10.06 2.20 -4.36
CA LYS A 57 -11.05 1.63 -3.46
C LYS A 57 -12.29 1.17 -4.23
N GLU A 58 -12.76 2.00 -5.16
CA GLU A 58 -13.92 1.66 -5.96
C GLU A 58 -13.70 0.40 -6.79
N LYS A 59 -12.48 0.22 -7.27
CA LYS A 59 -12.18 -0.90 -8.14
C LYS A 59 -11.83 -2.18 -7.39
N TYR A 60 -11.14 -2.08 -6.27
CA TYR A 60 -10.56 -3.25 -5.61
C TYR A 60 -11.13 -3.59 -4.24
N LYS A 61 -11.98 -2.75 -3.66
CA LYS A 61 -12.45 -2.98 -2.30
C LYS A 61 -13.08 -4.35 -2.11
N ALA A 62 -13.86 -4.81 -3.07
CA ALA A 62 -14.54 -6.10 -2.95
C ALA A 62 -13.57 -7.28 -2.89
N GLN A 63 -12.35 -7.09 -3.35
CA GLN A 63 -11.34 -8.15 -3.35
C GLN A 63 -10.44 -8.08 -2.12
N CYS A 64 -10.57 -7.04 -1.32
CA CYS A 64 -9.73 -6.85 -0.15
C CYS A 64 -10.26 -7.58 1.06
N HIS A 65 -9.34 -7.92 1.94
CA HIS A 65 -9.65 -8.53 3.23
C HIS A 65 -9.34 -7.51 4.32
N HIS A 66 -10.32 -7.22 5.17
CA HIS A 66 -10.14 -6.24 6.23
C HIS A 66 -9.21 -6.81 7.31
N VAL A 67 -8.15 -6.08 7.63
CA VAL A 67 -7.17 -6.51 8.61
C VAL A 67 -7.48 -5.92 9.98
N CYS A 68 -7.60 -4.60 10.05
CA CYS A 68 -7.87 -3.93 11.32
C CYS A 68 -8.29 -2.50 11.05
N ASP A 69 -8.77 -1.85 12.10
CA ASP A 69 -9.01 -0.41 12.03
C ASP A 69 -8.74 0.19 13.40
N PHE A 70 -8.53 1.49 13.41
CA PHE A 70 -8.23 2.21 14.64
C PHE A 70 -8.50 3.68 14.42
N ILE A 71 -8.50 4.44 15.52
CA ILE A 71 -8.64 5.88 15.47
C ILE A 71 -7.26 6.49 15.62
N LEU A 72 -6.87 7.26 14.63
CA LEU A 72 -5.59 7.95 14.63
C LEU A 72 -5.78 9.34 15.20
N ARG A 73 -5.03 9.66 16.26
CA ARG A 73 -5.13 10.96 16.88
C ARG A 73 -4.01 11.88 16.39
N LEU A 74 -4.42 13.00 15.81
CA LEU A 74 -3.50 13.98 15.25
C LEU A 74 -3.79 15.34 15.91
N GLY A 75 -3.16 15.56 17.06
CA GLY A 75 -3.43 16.77 17.82
C GLY A 75 -4.87 16.80 18.30
N TRP A 76 -5.62 17.81 17.88
CA TRP A 76 -7.03 17.94 18.26
C TRP A 76 -7.98 17.10 17.40
N ARG A 77 -7.44 16.46 16.38
CA ARG A 77 -8.25 15.65 15.46
C ARG A 77 -8.20 14.18 15.80
N SER A 78 -9.28 13.49 15.48
CA SER A 78 -9.33 12.03 15.52
C SER A 78 -9.80 11.56 14.16
N GLN A 79 -9.06 10.66 13.54
CA GLN A 79 -9.35 10.17 12.19
C GLN A 79 -9.46 8.65 12.20
N TYR A 80 -10.46 8.15 11.51
CA TYR A 80 -10.56 6.71 11.28
C TYR A 80 -9.43 6.27 10.34
N CYS A 81 -8.84 5.14 10.64
CA CYS A 81 -7.82 4.55 9.77
C CYS A 81 -8.05 3.05 9.72
N GLY A 82 -8.25 2.53 8.54
CA GLY A 82 -8.43 1.11 8.33
C GLY A 82 -7.29 0.53 7.51
N ILE A 83 -7.03 -0.74 7.68
CA ILE A 83 -6.03 -1.45 6.89
C ILE A 83 -6.73 -2.57 6.13
N GLU A 84 -6.64 -2.54 4.80
CA GLU A 84 -7.20 -3.56 3.93
C GLU A 84 -6.06 -4.30 3.25
N GLN A 85 -6.22 -5.60 3.06
CA GLN A 85 -5.18 -6.44 2.49
C GLN A 85 -5.65 -7.05 1.17
N LEU A 86 -4.76 -7.07 0.20
CA LEU A 86 -5.01 -7.71 -1.09
C LEU A 86 -3.76 -8.44 -1.52
N VAL A 87 -3.91 -9.70 -1.94
CA VAL A 87 -2.82 -10.46 -2.52
C VAL A 87 -3.01 -10.45 -4.04
N HIS A 88 -2.01 -9.98 -4.74
CA HIS A 88 -2.07 -9.87 -6.19
C HIS A 88 -0.72 -10.29 -6.77
N GLY A 89 -0.75 -11.26 -7.68
CA GLY A 89 0.49 -11.73 -8.30
C GLY A 89 1.48 -12.32 -7.30
N GLY A 90 0.98 -12.90 -6.21
CA GLY A 90 1.84 -13.48 -5.19
C GLY A 90 2.43 -12.48 -4.22
N VAL A 91 2.07 -11.21 -4.33
CA VAL A 91 2.60 -10.17 -3.45
C VAL A 91 1.46 -9.62 -2.60
N THR A 92 1.73 -9.36 -1.33
CA THR A 92 0.74 -8.83 -0.41
C THR A 92 0.81 -7.32 -0.38
N TYR A 93 -0.35 -6.70 -0.55
CA TYR A 93 -0.52 -5.24 -0.51
C TYR A 93 -1.41 -4.86 0.66
N TYR A 94 -1.04 -3.80 1.35
CA TYR A 94 -1.87 -3.21 2.40
C TYR A 94 -2.30 -1.83 1.95
N PHE A 95 -3.60 -1.57 2.03
CA PHE A 95 -4.14 -0.26 1.70
C PHE A 95 -4.57 0.44 2.98
N ILE A 96 -4.12 1.68 3.13
CA ILE A 96 -4.49 2.50 4.29
C ILE A 96 -5.74 3.29 3.92
N ASP A 97 -6.85 2.98 4.59
CA ASP A 97 -8.15 3.58 4.31
C ASP A 97 -8.40 4.74 5.25
N ASN A 98 -8.29 5.94 4.71
CA ASN A 98 -8.62 7.17 5.43
C ASN A 98 -9.30 8.10 4.45
N GLU A 99 -10.63 8.20 4.56
CA GLU A 99 -11.42 8.98 3.60
C GLU A 99 -11.07 10.46 3.59
N TYR A 100 -10.70 11.00 4.74
CA TYR A 100 -10.39 12.40 4.82
C TYR A 100 -9.18 12.79 3.97
N TYR A 101 -8.14 11.97 4.01
CA TYR A 101 -6.91 12.28 3.26
C TYR A 101 -6.88 11.66 1.87
N PHE A 102 -7.47 10.47 1.71
CA PHE A 102 -7.30 9.70 0.48
C PHE A 102 -8.59 9.50 -0.30
N GLY A 103 -9.72 9.99 0.21
CA GLY A 103 -11.00 9.85 -0.47
C GLY A 103 -11.18 10.87 -1.57
N ARG A 104 -10.21 10.96 -2.45
CA ARG A 104 -10.22 11.92 -3.54
C ARG A 104 -9.69 11.27 -4.80
N ASP A 105 -9.89 11.92 -5.93
CA ASP A 105 -9.51 11.38 -7.23
C ASP A 105 -8.03 11.60 -7.56
N TYR A 106 -7.38 12.53 -6.89
CA TYR A 106 -6.00 12.90 -7.20
C TYR A 106 -5.05 12.40 -6.12
N ILE A 107 -3.96 11.79 -6.55
CA ILE A 107 -2.98 11.21 -5.63
C ILE A 107 -2.23 12.28 -4.85
N TYR A 108 -1.74 13.28 -5.55
CA TYR A 108 -0.91 14.32 -4.93
C TYR A 108 -1.68 15.60 -4.70
N GLY A 109 -3.00 15.47 -4.53
CA GLY A 109 -3.86 16.60 -4.34
C GLY A 109 -4.28 17.18 -5.67
N SER A 110 -5.13 18.20 -5.59
CA SER A 110 -5.61 18.90 -6.77
C SER A 110 -4.71 20.08 -7.05
N PHE A 111 -4.62 20.47 -8.31
CA PHE A 111 -3.91 21.70 -8.65
C PHE A 111 -4.70 22.93 -8.26
N ASP A 112 -5.94 22.76 -7.87
CA ASP A 112 -6.70 23.85 -7.32
C ASP A 112 -6.09 24.22 -5.99
N SER A 113 -5.80 25.46 -5.82
CA SER A 113 -5.10 25.91 -4.64
C SER A 113 -5.86 25.71 -3.35
N ALA A 114 -7.12 25.35 -3.44
CA ALA A 114 -7.89 25.05 -2.25
C ALA A 114 -7.32 23.88 -1.47
N GLU A 115 -6.54 23.10 -2.13
CA GLU A 115 -5.85 22.02 -1.46
C GLU A 115 -4.80 22.59 -0.55
#